data_fbff9040ce7396ce2eab246f8d33ba90
#
_entry.id   fbff9040ce7396ce2eab246f8d33ba90
#
_cell.length_a   1.000
_cell.length_b   1.000
_cell.length_c   1.000
_cell.angle_alpha   90.00
_cell.angle_beta   90.00
_cell.angle_gamma   90.00
#
_symmetry.space_group_name_H-M   'P 1'
#
loop_
_entity.id
_entity.type
_entity.pdbx_description
1 polymer ?
#
loop_
_entity_poly.entity_id
_entity_poly.type
_entity_poly.pdbx_seq_one_letter_code
_entity_poly.pdbx_strand_id
1 'polypeptide(L)'
;MPGAGGHDYSQEAIEVLLAKSEEHRLGTVIILAGYSDKMDQLLKCNPGLASRFPTRVAFNDYSPPELMKIFEQMAVGMRLGDDESVLLRDHFARVVPLQGNARDVRNLMERVRRKRDSRVVSMDCKLPIDQLETVTIADIEAAVAVPS
;
A
#
# COMPACT_ATOMS: atom_id res chain seq x y z
N MET A 1 -28.92 -34.25 11.82
CA MET A 1 -27.94 -34.72 10.87
C MET A 1 -26.75 -33.76 10.88
N PRO A 2 -25.59 -34.04 11.53
CA PRO A 2 -24.42 -33.20 11.38
C PRO A 2 -23.76 -33.54 10.03
N GLY A 3 -23.69 -32.55 9.16
CA GLY A 3 -23.12 -32.67 7.85
C GLY A 3 -21.60 -32.78 7.89
N ALA A 4 -21.15 -33.84 7.25
CA ALA A 4 -19.90 -34.09 6.55
C ALA A 4 -18.66 -33.26 6.93
N GLY A 5 -17.63 -33.97 7.38
CA GLY A 5 -16.28 -33.51 7.54
C GLY A 5 -15.74 -32.84 6.27
N GLY A 6 -15.65 -31.54 6.31
CA GLY A 6 -14.75 -30.82 5.41
C GLY A 6 -13.33 -31.26 5.79
N HIS A 7 -12.67 -32.01 4.93
CA HIS A 7 -11.23 -32.23 5.04
C HIS A 7 -10.59 -30.85 5.17
N ASP A 8 -9.92 -30.63 6.28
CA ASP A 8 -9.20 -29.37 6.51
C ASP A 8 -7.91 -29.40 5.67
N TYR A 9 -8.07 -29.08 4.38
CA TYR A 9 -6.98 -28.97 3.42
C TYR A 9 -5.89 -27.97 3.86
N SER A 10 -6.20 -27.11 4.83
CA SER A 10 -5.24 -26.14 5.36
C SER A 10 -4.14 -26.83 6.16
N GLN A 11 -4.48 -27.85 6.94
CA GLN A 11 -3.50 -28.59 7.73
C GLN A 11 -2.59 -29.45 6.83
N GLU A 12 -3.18 -30.10 5.84
CA GLU A 12 -2.42 -30.88 4.84
C GLU A 12 -1.45 -29.97 4.04
N ALA A 13 -1.89 -28.79 3.63
CA ALA A 13 -1.04 -27.81 2.95
C ALA A 13 0.15 -27.36 3.82
N ILE A 14 -0.06 -27.18 5.12
CA ILE A 14 1.01 -26.82 6.06
C ILE A 14 2.02 -27.97 6.20
N GLU A 15 1.56 -29.21 6.29
CA GLU A 15 2.43 -30.37 6.39
C GLU A 15 3.30 -30.54 5.13
N VAL A 16 2.73 -30.36 3.95
CA VAL A 16 3.46 -30.36 2.68
C VAL A 16 4.49 -29.22 2.64
N LEU A 17 4.11 -28.02 3.08
CA LEU A 17 5.03 -26.87 3.14
C LEU A 17 6.21 -27.16 4.07
N LEU A 18 5.95 -27.74 5.25
CA LEU A 18 6.99 -28.11 6.20
C LEU A 18 7.94 -29.16 5.63
N ALA A 19 7.42 -30.20 4.98
CA ALA A 19 8.21 -31.24 4.35
C ALA A 19 9.10 -30.67 3.23
N LYS A 20 8.51 -29.82 2.36
CA LYS A 20 9.25 -29.19 1.26
C LYS A 20 10.27 -28.16 1.73
N SER A 21 10.00 -27.44 2.81
CA SER A 21 10.96 -26.51 3.40
C SER A 21 12.22 -27.21 3.93
N GLU A 22 12.09 -28.42 4.41
CA GLU A 22 13.22 -29.23 4.87
C GLU A 22 14.00 -29.86 3.68
N GLU A 23 13.26 -30.40 2.70
CA GLU A 23 13.85 -31.05 1.51
C GLU A 23 14.70 -30.06 0.68
N HIS A 24 14.27 -28.82 0.57
CA HIS A 24 14.90 -27.77 -0.27
C HIS A 24 15.68 -26.73 0.53
N ARG A 25 16.08 -27.02 1.74
CA ARG A 25 16.69 -26.08 2.69
C ARG A 25 17.88 -25.30 2.16
N LEU A 26 18.68 -25.86 1.26
CA LEU A 26 19.91 -25.24 0.75
C LEU A 26 19.73 -24.41 -0.53
N GLY A 27 18.57 -24.46 -1.16
CA GLY A 27 18.37 -23.82 -2.46
C GLY A 27 17.11 -22.97 -2.60
N THR A 28 16.31 -22.85 -1.52
CA THR A 28 15.01 -22.18 -1.59
C THR A 28 14.84 -21.20 -0.46
N VAL A 29 14.36 -20.00 -0.78
CA VAL A 29 13.89 -19.01 0.21
C VAL A 29 12.37 -19.05 0.22
N ILE A 30 11.79 -19.31 1.40
CA ILE A 30 10.36 -19.32 1.60
C ILE A 30 9.97 -18.12 2.44
N ILE A 31 9.02 -17.32 1.94
CA ILE A 31 8.48 -16.15 2.62
C ILE A 31 6.98 -16.35 2.82
N LEU A 32 6.56 -16.34 4.08
CA LEU A 32 5.16 -16.33 4.46
C LEU A 32 4.74 -14.89 4.71
N ALA A 33 3.69 -14.43 4.04
CA ALA A 33 3.18 -13.06 4.19
C ALA A 33 1.68 -13.09 4.48
N GLY A 34 1.25 -12.25 5.40
CA GLY A 34 -0.15 -12.12 5.80
C GLY A 34 -0.35 -11.07 6.87
N TYR A 35 -1.58 -10.84 7.30
CA TYR A 35 -1.88 -9.96 8.43
C TYR A 35 -1.26 -10.50 9.72
N SER A 36 -0.70 -9.60 10.54
CA SER A 36 0.08 -9.96 11.73
C SER A 36 -0.69 -10.87 12.69
N ASP A 37 -1.97 -10.55 12.94
CA ASP A 37 -2.86 -11.34 13.80
C ASP A 37 -3.08 -12.76 13.26
N LYS A 38 -3.25 -12.90 11.93
CA LYS A 38 -3.44 -14.20 11.26
C LYS A 38 -2.16 -15.02 11.23
N MET A 39 -1.02 -14.35 10.99
CA MET A 39 0.29 -15.01 11.06
C MET A 39 0.61 -15.49 12.46
N ASP A 40 0.28 -14.72 13.51
CA ASP A 40 0.44 -15.13 14.88
C ASP A 40 -0.44 -16.34 15.24
N GLN A 41 -1.68 -16.38 14.75
CA GLN A 41 -2.57 -17.52 14.92
C GLN A 41 -1.99 -18.78 14.24
N LEU A 42 -1.56 -18.65 12.98
CA LEU A 42 -0.97 -19.74 12.20
C LEU A 42 0.26 -20.35 12.92
N LEU A 43 1.16 -19.50 13.39
CA LEU A 43 2.38 -19.95 14.07
C LEU A 43 2.11 -20.55 15.45
N LYS A 44 1.07 -20.09 16.17
CA LYS A 44 0.63 -20.69 17.45
C LYS A 44 0.00 -22.06 17.25
N CYS A 45 -0.79 -22.22 16.19
CA CYS A 45 -1.44 -23.50 15.89
C CYS A 45 -0.46 -24.58 15.39
N ASN A 46 0.72 -24.18 14.89
CA ASN A 46 1.68 -25.13 14.34
C ASN A 46 3.12 -24.83 14.80
N PRO A 47 3.58 -25.52 15.87
CA PRO A 47 4.95 -25.32 16.39
C PRO A 47 6.06 -25.65 15.38
N GLY A 48 5.79 -26.52 14.41
CA GLY A 48 6.72 -26.84 13.32
C GLY A 48 6.98 -25.66 12.39
N LEU A 49 5.98 -24.81 12.14
CA LEU A 49 6.16 -23.55 11.39
C LEU A 49 6.98 -22.56 12.21
N ALA A 50 6.68 -22.37 13.48
CA ALA A 50 7.37 -21.41 14.33
C ALA A 50 8.89 -21.68 14.40
N SER A 51 9.30 -22.96 14.44
CA SER A 51 10.71 -23.35 14.48
C SER A 51 11.45 -23.16 13.13
N ARG A 52 10.75 -23.30 12.01
CA ARG A 52 11.33 -23.18 10.66
C ARG A 52 11.30 -21.75 10.10
N PHE A 53 10.41 -20.90 10.60
CA PHE A 53 10.27 -19.50 10.23
C PHE A 53 10.56 -18.55 11.41
N PRO A 54 11.80 -18.54 11.93
CA PRO A 54 12.16 -17.75 13.11
C PRO A 54 12.25 -16.25 12.82
N THR A 55 12.49 -15.88 11.56
CA THR A 55 12.65 -14.47 11.17
C THR A 55 11.29 -13.84 10.92
N ARG A 56 11.02 -12.74 11.61
CA ARG A 56 9.80 -11.95 11.44
C ARG A 56 10.14 -10.54 11.00
N VAL A 57 9.44 -10.07 10.00
CA VAL A 57 9.52 -8.68 9.54
C VAL A 57 8.12 -8.08 9.61
N ALA A 58 7.96 -7.07 10.47
CA ALA A 58 6.71 -6.34 10.58
C ALA A 58 6.72 -5.12 9.64
N PHE A 59 5.66 -4.96 8.86
CA PHE A 59 5.39 -3.77 8.07
C PHE A 59 4.33 -2.96 8.80
N ASN A 60 4.78 -1.91 9.48
CA ASN A 60 3.88 -1.00 10.18
C ASN A 60 3.21 -0.03 9.21
N ASP A 61 2.10 0.55 9.64
CA ASP A 61 1.47 1.63 8.90
C ASP A 61 2.39 2.83 8.81
N TYR A 62 2.33 3.53 7.69
CA TYR A 62 3.12 4.72 7.46
C TYR A 62 2.57 5.91 8.26
N SER A 63 3.49 6.69 8.83
CA SER A 63 3.19 7.98 9.46
C SER A 63 2.87 9.05 8.38
N PRO A 64 2.16 10.15 8.74
CA PRO A 64 1.87 11.22 7.79
C PRO A 64 3.09 11.77 7.02
N PRO A 65 4.26 11.98 7.65
CA PRO A 65 5.45 12.41 6.93
C PRO A 65 5.97 11.37 5.93
N GLU A 66 5.83 10.08 6.24
CA GLU A 66 6.24 9.00 5.32
C GLU A 66 5.27 8.90 4.13
N LEU A 67 3.97 9.06 4.36
CA LEU A 67 2.97 9.11 3.30
C LEU A 67 3.24 10.28 2.33
N MET A 68 3.63 11.44 2.86
CA MET A 68 4.02 12.59 2.03
C MET A 68 5.25 12.27 1.18
N LYS A 69 6.28 11.64 1.74
CA LYS A 69 7.47 11.21 0.97
C LYS A 69 7.11 10.22 -0.13
N ILE A 70 6.20 9.28 0.16
CA ILE A 70 5.70 8.32 -0.85
C ILE A 70 4.98 9.05 -1.97
N PHE A 71 4.13 10.03 -1.65
CA PHE A 71 3.45 10.86 -2.63
C PHE A 71 4.46 11.61 -3.52
N GLU A 72 5.44 12.29 -2.93
CA GLU A 72 6.49 13.02 -3.63
C GLU A 72 7.29 12.11 -4.58
N GLN A 73 7.65 10.91 -4.14
CA GLN A 73 8.36 9.93 -4.97
C GLN A 73 7.55 9.43 -6.16
N MET A 74 6.22 9.37 -6.02
CA MET A 74 5.32 8.95 -7.10
C MET A 74 4.94 10.10 -8.04
N ALA A 75 5.08 11.34 -7.61
CA ALA A 75 4.68 12.54 -8.33
C ALA A 75 5.66 12.94 -9.45
N VAL A 76 6.27 11.96 -10.11
CA VAL A 76 7.20 12.21 -11.22
C VAL A 76 6.49 12.96 -12.35
N GLY A 77 7.11 14.07 -12.83
CA GLY A 77 6.52 14.95 -13.85
C GLY A 77 5.38 15.83 -13.33
N MET A 78 5.29 16.01 -12.01
CA MET A 78 4.40 16.97 -11.36
C MET A 78 5.22 17.92 -10.48
N ARG A 79 4.91 19.21 -10.55
CA ARG A 79 5.51 20.23 -9.70
C ARG A 79 4.52 20.64 -8.63
N LEU A 80 4.94 20.48 -7.38
CA LEU A 80 4.21 20.93 -6.19
C LEU A 80 4.88 22.17 -5.65
N GLY A 81 4.11 23.22 -5.37
CA GLY A 81 4.56 24.36 -4.60
C GLY A 81 4.54 24.10 -3.10
N ASP A 82 4.96 25.09 -2.34
CA ASP A 82 4.99 24.97 -0.87
C ASP A 82 3.58 24.85 -0.29
N ASP A 83 2.62 25.63 -0.80
CA ASP A 83 1.23 25.65 -0.33
C ASP A 83 0.52 24.31 -0.64
N GLU A 84 0.75 23.74 -1.83
CA GLU A 84 0.26 22.43 -2.23
C GLU A 84 0.83 21.32 -1.33
N SER A 85 2.10 21.43 -1.00
CA SER A 85 2.78 20.50 -0.10
C SER A 85 2.25 20.60 1.34
N VAL A 86 1.93 21.79 1.83
CA VAL A 86 1.29 22.00 3.13
C VAL A 86 -0.11 21.36 3.15
N LEU A 87 -0.92 21.61 2.11
CA LEU A 87 -2.27 21.06 2.00
C LEU A 87 -2.27 19.52 2.01
N LEU A 88 -1.33 18.89 1.30
CA LEU A 88 -1.20 17.43 1.29
C LEU A 88 -0.74 16.87 2.64
N ARG A 89 0.20 17.53 3.34
CA ARG A 89 0.62 17.14 4.68
C ARG A 89 -0.54 17.21 5.67
N ASP A 90 -1.33 18.27 5.63
CA ASP A 90 -2.52 18.42 6.46
C ASP A 90 -3.58 17.37 6.13
N HIS A 91 -3.74 17.02 4.86
CA HIS A 91 -4.62 15.94 4.46
C HIS A 91 -4.17 14.61 5.06
N PHE A 92 -2.90 14.21 4.90
CA PHE A 92 -2.38 12.98 5.47
C PHE A 92 -2.45 12.95 7.01
N ALA A 93 -2.22 14.09 7.67
CA ALA A 93 -2.36 14.17 9.13
C ALA A 93 -3.80 13.91 9.63
N ARG A 94 -4.81 14.24 8.81
CA ARG A 94 -6.23 14.06 9.17
C ARG A 94 -6.78 12.67 8.85
N VAL A 95 -6.25 12.01 7.82
CA VAL A 95 -6.84 10.74 7.32
C VAL A 95 -6.13 9.48 7.86
N VAL A 96 -5.02 9.62 8.57
CA VAL A 96 -4.33 8.48 9.19
C VAL A 96 -5.15 7.92 10.37
N PRO A 97 -5.25 6.59 10.53
CA PRO A 97 -4.62 5.55 9.73
C PRO A 97 -5.34 5.30 8.39
N LEU A 98 -4.57 5.17 7.31
CA LEU A 98 -5.09 4.79 6.00
C LEU A 98 -5.20 3.25 5.91
N GLN A 99 -6.37 2.73 5.54
CA GLN A 99 -6.57 1.29 5.39
C GLN A 99 -5.71 0.66 4.29
N GLY A 100 -5.51 1.39 3.20
CA GLY A 100 -4.69 0.97 2.07
C GLY A 100 -3.24 1.44 2.10
N ASN A 101 -2.83 2.23 3.12
CA ASN A 101 -1.48 2.75 3.26
C ASN A 101 -0.94 3.39 1.97
N ALA A 102 0.22 2.95 1.46
CA ALA A 102 0.82 3.44 0.22
C ALA A 102 -0.09 3.28 -1.02
N ARG A 103 -1.06 2.35 -1.00
CA ARG A 103 -2.06 2.21 -2.07
C ARG A 103 -2.99 3.43 -2.12
N ASP A 104 -3.43 3.91 -0.96
CA ASP A 104 -4.30 5.08 -0.90
C ASP A 104 -3.56 6.35 -1.33
N VAL A 105 -2.27 6.45 -0.99
CA VAL A 105 -1.39 7.52 -1.50
C VAL A 105 -1.32 7.48 -3.03
N ARG A 106 -1.12 6.29 -3.61
CA ARG A 106 -1.10 6.13 -5.07
C ARG A 106 -2.42 6.55 -5.71
N ASN A 107 -3.52 6.11 -5.14
CA ASN A 107 -4.86 6.46 -5.63
C ASN A 107 -5.09 7.97 -5.57
N LEU A 108 -4.67 8.62 -4.49
CA LEU A 108 -4.74 10.07 -4.36
C LEU A 108 -3.88 10.76 -5.43
N MET A 109 -2.62 10.34 -5.57
CA MET A 109 -1.70 10.89 -6.57
C MET A 109 -2.27 10.79 -8.00
N GLU A 110 -2.87 9.64 -8.35
CA GLU A 110 -3.51 9.46 -9.65
C GLU A 110 -4.74 10.34 -9.83
N ARG A 111 -5.51 10.60 -8.76
CA ARG A 111 -6.63 11.55 -8.81
C ARG A 111 -6.13 12.98 -9.03
N VAL A 112 -5.10 13.39 -8.30
CA VAL A 112 -4.48 14.72 -8.46
C VAL A 112 -3.97 14.91 -9.89
N ARG A 113 -3.26 13.90 -10.42
CA ARG A 113 -2.78 13.92 -11.81
C ARG A 113 -3.92 14.10 -12.81
N ARG A 114 -5.00 13.31 -12.67
CA ARG A 114 -6.18 13.44 -13.55
C ARG A 114 -6.84 14.81 -13.48
N LYS A 115 -6.92 15.42 -12.28
CA LYS A 115 -7.49 16.77 -12.12
C LYS A 115 -6.61 17.83 -12.79
N ARG A 116 -5.29 17.77 -12.59
CA ARG A 116 -4.34 18.64 -13.31
C ARG A 116 -4.48 18.46 -14.82
N ASP A 117 -4.46 17.23 -15.31
CA ASP A 117 -4.53 16.97 -16.76
C ASP A 117 -5.85 17.48 -17.36
N SER A 118 -6.97 17.29 -16.67
CA SER A 118 -8.27 17.84 -17.09
C SER A 118 -8.26 19.38 -17.14
N ARG A 119 -7.64 20.03 -16.15
CA ARG A 119 -7.49 21.49 -16.15
C ARG A 119 -6.63 21.96 -17.32
N VAL A 120 -5.48 21.31 -17.54
CA VAL A 120 -4.55 21.64 -18.63
C VAL A 120 -5.22 21.47 -20.00
N VAL A 121 -5.96 20.40 -20.22
CA VAL A 121 -6.69 20.17 -21.49
C VAL A 121 -7.79 21.20 -21.70
N SER A 122 -8.41 21.71 -20.63
CA SER A 122 -9.43 22.78 -20.74
C SER A 122 -8.85 24.17 -21.02
N MET A 123 -7.54 24.35 -20.82
CA MET A 123 -6.82 25.56 -21.14
C MET A 123 -6.32 25.51 -22.59
N ASP A 124 -6.39 26.64 -23.31
CA ASP A 124 -5.95 26.73 -24.71
C ASP A 124 -4.48 26.33 -24.83
N CYS A 125 -4.14 25.43 -25.76
CA CYS A 125 -2.91 24.63 -25.84
C CYS A 125 -1.56 25.36 -26.02
N LYS A 126 -1.36 26.52 -25.45
CA LYS A 126 -0.12 27.34 -25.55
C LYS A 126 0.60 27.55 -24.22
N LEU A 127 0.34 26.69 -23.23
CA LEU A 127 0.98 26.84 -21.94
C LEU A 127 2.45 26.37 -21.99
N PRO A 128 3.36 27.08 -21.32
CA PRO A 128 4.73 26.63 -21.10
C PRO A 128 4.75 25.26 -20.35
N ILE A 129 5.78 24.46 -20.61
CA ILE A 129 5.91 23.10 -20.01
C ILE A 129 5.85 23.14 -18.49
N ASP A 130 6.44 24.14 -17.86
CA ASP A 130 6.41 24.33 -16.41
C ASP A 130 4.98 24.46 -15.85
N GLN A 131 4.08 25.15 -16.58
CA GLN A 131 2.68 25.25 -16.20
C GLN A 131 1.87 23.96 -16.46
N LEU A 132 2.27 23.16 -17.45
CA LEU A 132 1.68 21.86 -17.72
C LEU A 132 1.97 20.86 -16.59
N GLU A 133 3.16 20.94 -16.00
CA GLU A 133 3.58 20.07 -14.89
C GLU A 133 3.08 20.56 -13.52
N THR A 134 2.69 21.82 -13.38
CA THR A 134 2.31 22.40 -12.10
C THR A 134 0.96 21.86 -11.63
N VAL A 135 0.94 21.36 -10.41
CA VAL A 135 -0.28 21.05 -9.66
C VAL A 135 -0.72 22.30 -8.92
N THR A 136 -2.01 22.54 -8.83
CA THR A 136 -2.60 23.67 -8.09
C THR A 136 -3.37 23.16 -6.88
N ILE A 137 -3.60 24.05 -5.91
CA ILE A 137 -4.46 23.77 -4.74
C ILE A 137 -5.83 23.23 -5.18
N ALA A 138 -6.43 23.82 -6.21
CA ALA A 138 -7.73 23.39 -6.73
C ALA A 138 -7.70 21.94 -7.28
N ASP A 139 -6.59 21.50 -7.89
CA ASP A 139 -6.44 20.13 -8.36
C ASP A 139 -6.44 19.14 -7.17
N ILE A 140 -5.75 19.49 -6.07
CA ILE A 140 -5.67 18.69 -4.86
C ILE A 140 -7.02 18.64 -4.14
N GLU A 141 -7.66 19.79 -3.92
CA GLU A 141 -8.98 19.86 -3.28
C GLU A 141 -10.03 19.04 -4.02
N ALA A 142 -10.05 19.15 -5.35
CA ALA A 142 -10.96 18.38 -6.20
C ALA A 142 -10.64 16.87 -6.20
N ALA A 143 -9.38 16.47 -5.94
CA ALA A 143 -8.98 15.08 -5.83
C ALA A 143 -9.32 14.48 -4.47
N VAL A 144 -9.20 15.27 -3.40
CA VAL A 144 -9.47 14.87 -2.01
C VAL A 144 -10.98 14.78 -1.76
N ALA A 145 -11.81 15.63 -2.40
CA ALA A 145 -13.26 15.64 -2.26
C ALA A 145 -13.95 14.34 -2.77
N VAL A 146 -13.25 13.53 -3.57
CA VAL A 146 -13.77 12.24 -4.05
C VAL A 146 -13.54 11.17 -2.98
N PRO A 147 -14.58 10.57 -2.38
CA PRO A 147 -14.40 9.49 -1.41
C PRO A 147 -13.70 8.30 -2.05
N SER A 148 -12.89 7.63 -1.25
CA SER A 148 -12.12 6.42 -1.61
C SER A 148 -13.01 5.21 -1.82
#